data_9f5ad62418208667bd07d47c3ff82b1f
#
_entry.id   9f5ad62418208667bd07d47c3ff82b1f
#
_cell.length_a   1.000
_cell.length_b   1.000
_cell.length_c   1.000
_cell.angle_alpha   90.00
_cell.angle_beta   90.00
_cell.angle_gamma   90.00
#
_symmetry.space_group_name_H-M   'P 1'
#
loop_
_entity.id
_entity.type
_entity.pdbx_description
1 polymer ?
#
loop_
_entity_poly.entity_id
_entity_poly.type
_entity_poly.pdbx_seq_one_letter_code
_entity_poly.pdbx_strand_id
1 'polypeptide(L)'
;MLIHAMVTQINDTLCPNKTVTLADGSTVKVLDEDTAGIGMGSGNEYPGTELFTRNSVERYTERTLTLADGTTQTFKVYNEENPDDFYSLYTIGNLKVNEKLLQNPSLLPLSRVSGEEAQTIADELLARWNDKFATVSPNSLVQCNYKDYYSGMMDDLSDRGYTYKSMMETGQQAVSDAENTRQQLLGVSSDEELSSMIKFQHAYNASSRYINTVSEMIAYLIEKLGA
;
A
#
# COMPACT_ATOMS: atom_id res chain seq x y z
N MET A 1 3.85 -3.69 8.69
CA MET A 1 5.13 -4.12 9.27
C MET A 1 5.94 -2.96 9.84
N LEU A 2 6.33 -1.94 9.06
CA LEU A 2 7.13 -0.80 9.57
C LEU A 2 6.50 -0.08 10.79
N ILE A 3 5.24 0.34 10.68
CA ILE A 3 4.53 1.05 11.77
C ILE A 3 4.38 0.16 13.00
N HIS A 4 4.01 -1.09 12.81
CA HIS A 4 3.91 -2.06 13.89
C HIS A 4 5.24 -2.19 14.65
N ALA A 5 6.34 -2.42 13.93
CA ALA A 5 7.67 -2.55 14.54
C ALA A 5 8.09 -1.29 15.30
N MET A 6 7.87 -0.10 14.70
CA MET A 6 8.19 1.17 15.34
C MET A 6 7.37 1.39 16.62
N VAL A 7 6.07 1.18 16.56
CA VAL A 7 5.16 1.36 17.70
C VAL A 7 5.47 0.38 18.82
N THR A 8 5.67 -0.89 18.48
CA THR A 8 6.01 -1.93 19.45
C THR A 8 7.34 -1.61 20.14
N GLN A 9 8.37 -1.23 19.37
CA GLN A 9 9.67 -0.87 19.93
C GLN A 9 9.59 0.34 20.87
N ILE A 10 8.85 1.39 20.49
CA ILE A 10 8.65 2.56 21.34
C ILE A 10 7.92 2.17 22.61
N ASN A 11 6.79 1.48 22.49
CA ASN A 11 5.99 1.08 23.65
C ASN A 11 6.73 0.09 24.55
N ASP A 12 7.50 -0.86 24.00
CA ASP A 12 8.29 -1.81 24.81
C ASP A 12 9.45 -1.13 25.54
N THR A 13 9.98 -0.03 25.00
CA THR A 13 11.00 0.76 25.70
C THR A 13 10.39 1.57 26.84
N LEU A 14 9.20 2.15 26.64
CA LEU A 14 8.49 2.91 27.67
C LEU A 14 7.86 2.02 28.75
N CYS A 15 7.35 0.85 28.33
CA CYS A 15 6.57 -0.10 29.12
C CYS A 15 7.12 -1.52 28.93
N PRO A 16 8.30 -1.84 29.46
CA PRO A 16 8.87 -3.17 29.36
C PRO A 16 8.01 -4.19 30.09
N ASN A 17 8.04 -5.43 29.61
CA ASN A 17 7.31 -6.55 30.21
C ASN A 17 8.27 -7.52 30.88
N LYS A 18 7.86 -8.08 32.06
CA LYS A 18 8.48 -9.23 32.67
C LYS A 18 7.55 -10.42 32.63
N THR A 19 8.12 -11.61 32.66
CA THR A 19 7.35 -12.87 32.75
C THR A 19 7.23 -13.32 34.19
N VAL A 20 6.01 -13.57 34.62
CA VAL A 20 5.72 -14.17 35.95
C VAL A 20 5.16 -15.56 35.78
N THR A 21 5.53 -16.49 36.72
CA THR A 21 5.03 -17.86 36.74
C THR A 21 3.89 -17.97 37.74
N LEU A 22 2.77 -18.51 37.32
CA LEU A 22 1.57 -18.69 38.12
C LEU A 22 1.64 -20.01 38.91
N ALA A 23 0.73 -20.16 39.85
CA ALA A 23 0.63 -21.37 40.72
C ALA A 23 0.32 -22.65 39.93
N ASP A 24 -0.29 -22.53 38.75
CA ASP A 24 -0.58 -23.64 37.84
C ASP A 24 0.61 -23.98 36.90
N GLY A 25 1.75 -23.31 37.05
CA GLY A 25 2.94 -23.46 36.20
C GLY A 25 2.89 -22.74 34.87
N SER A 26 1.80 -22.07 34.52
CA SER A 26 1.72 -21.23 33.36
C SER A 26 2.51 -19.91 33.54
N THR A 27 2.87 -19.27 32.42
CA THR A 27 3.59 -17.98 32.44
C THR A 27 2.75 -16.89 31.79
N VAL A 28 2.81 -15.70 32.37
CA VAL A 28 2.08 -14.53 31.91
C VAL A 28 3.04 -13.34 31.83
N LYS A 29 2.93 -12.53 30.79
CA LYS A 29 3.67 -11.26 30.67
C LYS A 29 2.90 -10.17 31.41
N VAL A 30 3.60 -9.47 32.27
CA VAL A 30 3.08 -8.33 33.02
C VAL A 30 3.98 -7.13 32.85
N LEU A 31 3.46 -5.92 33.07
CA LEU A 31 4.28 -4.72 33.10
C LEU A 31 5.38 -4.88 34.17
N ASP A 32 6.62 -4.60 33.75
CA ASP A 32 7.73 -4.52 34.68
C ASP A 32 7.82 -3.10 35.25
N GLU A 33 7.14 -2.88 36.38
CA GLU A 33 7.10 -1.54 36.99
C GLU A 33 8.47 -1.08 37.53
N ASP A 34 9.40 -2.01 37.75
CA ASP A 34 10.73 -1.73 38.30
C ASP A 34 11.65 -1.08 37.22
N THR A 35 11.41 -1.44 35.94
CA THR A 35 12.19 -0.94 34.79
C THR A 35 11.38 -0.09 33.81
N ALA A 36 10.07 0.05 34.04
CA ALA A 36 9.22 0.91 33.24
C ALA A 36 9.62 2.37 33.36
N GLY A 37 9.40 3.12 32.29
CA GLY A 37 9.55 4.56 32.33
C GLY A 37 8.55 5.20 33.27
N ILE A 38 8.98 6.24 33.97
CA ILE A 38 8.18 6.96 34.94
C ILE A 38 7.70 8.27 34.35
N GLY A 39 6.39 8.47 34.30
CA GLY A 39 5.75 9.74 33.96
C GLY A 39 5.34 10.49 35.20
N MET A 40 5.44 11.82 35.17
CA MET A 40 5.12 12.71 36.29
C MET A 40 3.78 13.39 36.03
N GLY A 41 2.74 12.99 36.79
CA GLY A 41 1.41 13.59 36.71
C GLY A 41 0.94 14.12 38.06
N SER A 42 0.65 15.41 38.19
CA SER A 42 0.10 16.04 39.40
C SER A 42 0.88 15.71 40.69
N GLY A 43 2.20 15.56 40.59
CA GLY A 43 3.09 15.22 41.71
C GLY A 43 3.11 13.73 42.08
N ASN A 44 2.42 12.86 41.36
CA ASN A 44 2.48 11.43 41.50
C ASN A 44 3.25 10.79 40.31
N GLU A 45 3.88 9.68 40.60
CA GLU A 45 4.61 8.88 39.61
C GLU A 45 3.67 7.84 38.99
N TYR A 46 3.78 7.73 37.65
CA TYR A 46 2.96 6.77 36.89
C TYR A 46 3.91 5.89 36.03
N PRO A 47 4.25 4.69 36.50
CA PRO A 47 5.08 3.77 35.73
C PRO A 47 4.31 3.17 34.56
N GLY A 48 5.00 3.08 33.42
CA GLY A 48 4.53 2.34 32.27
C GLY A 48 3.35 2.96 31.53
N THR A 49 3.47 4.25 31.16
CA THR A 49 2.51 4.89 30.25
C THR A 49 2.97 4.73 28.81
N GLU A 50 2.23 4.00 28.02
CA GLU A 50 2.52 3.80 26.59
C GLU A 50 2.26 5.07 25.75
N LEU A 51 3.05 5.30 24.71
CA LEU A 51 2.85 6.43 23.80
C LEU A 51 1.72 6.18 22.81
N PHE A 52 1.64 4.97 22.27
CA PHE A 52 0.65 4.58 21.28
C PHE A 52 -0.30 3.53 21.85
N THR A 53 -1.59 3.74 21.67
CA THR A 53 -2.64 2.81 22.08
C THR A 53 -3.36 2.20 20.89
N ARG A 54 -3.95 1.03 21.07
CA ARG A 54 -4.90 0.42 20.13
C ARG A 54 -6.29 1.00 20.39
N ASN A 55 -7.09 1.13 19.34
CA ASN A 55 -8.49 1.55 19.49
C ASN A 55 -9.37 0.44 20.06
N SER A 56 -8.99 -0.82 19.83
CA SER A 56 -9.80 -2.00 20.11
C SER A 56 -9.53 -2.61 21.48
N VAL A 57 -8.26 -2.69 21.87
CA VAL A 57 -7.83 -3.40 23.08
C VAL A 57 -6.75 -2.59 23.78
N GLU A 58 -6.88 -2.41 25.07
CA GLU A 58 -5.84 -1.80 25.90
C GLU A 58 -4.59 -2.69 25.94
N ARG A 59 -3.40 -2.08 26.09
CA ARG A 59 -2.14 -2.84 26.19
C ARG A 59 -2.10 -3.72 27.44
N TYR A 60 -2.63 -3.24 28.54
CA TYR A 60 -2.64 -3.94 29.81
C TYR A 60 -4.05 -4.05 30.38
N THR A 61 -4.30 -5.17 31.07
CA THR A 61 -5.51 -5.37 31.90
C THR A 61 -5.08 -5.69 33.32
N GLU A 62 -5.64 -5.00 34.30
CA GLU A 62 -5.38 -5.32 35.70
C GLU A 62 -6.04 -6.66 36.06
N ARG A 63 -5.23 -7.59 36.55
CA ARG A 63 -5.69 -8.90 37.04
C ARG A 63 -4.97 -9.28 38.31
N THR A 64 -5.72 -9.84 39.25
CA THR A 64 -5.16 -10.46 40.47
C THR A 64 -4.75 -11.89 40.16
N LEU A 65 -3.47 -12.17 40.30
CA LEU A 65 -2.85 -13.46 39.94
C LEU A 65 -2.25 -14.10 41.22
N THR A 66 -2.30 -15.44 41.29
CA THR A 66 -1.60 -16.21 42.30
C THR A 66 -0.31 -16.75 41.69
N LEU A 67 0.82 -16.35 42.26
CA LEU A 67 2.15 -16.74 41.82
C LEU A 67 2.52 -18.16 42.27
N ALA A 68 3.60 -18.72 41.71
CA ALA A 68 4.10 -20.05 42.05
C ALA A 68 4.50 -20.21 43.53
N ASP A 69 4.82 -19.11 44.21
CA ASP A 69 5.12 -19.08 45.64
C ASP A 69 3.86 -19.04 46.52
N GLY A 70 2.66 -19.05 45.93
CA GLY A 70 1.38 -18.95 46.63
C GLY A 70 0.95 -17.54 47.00
N THR A 71 1.73 -16.53 46.69
CA THR A 71 1.34 -15.12 46.92
C THR A 71 0.32 -14.66 45.91
N THR A 72 -0.61 -13.80 46.32
CA THR A 72 -1.63 -13.23 45.42
C THR A 72 -1.39 -11.71 45.28
N GLN A 73 -1.19 -11.25 44.05
CA GLN A 73 -0.90 -9.86 43.78
C GLN A 73 -1.63 -9.41 42.51
N THR A 74 -1.96 -8.12 42.45
CA THR A 74 -2.55 -7.51 41.25
C THR A 74 -1.45 -7.02 40.31
N PHE A 75 -1.52 -7.43 39.05
CA PHE A 75 -0.59 -7.07 37.98
C PHE A 75 -1.31 -6.43 36.80
N LYS A 76 -0.60 -5.59 36.09
CA LYS A 76 -0.99 -5.13 34.74
C LYS A 76 -0.55 -6.19 33.74
N VAL A 77 -1.48 -7.08 33.37
CA VAL A 77 -1.24 -8.21 32.46
C VAL A 77 -1.24 -7.68 31.01
N TYR A 78 -0.20 -8.03 30.26
CA TYR A 78 -0.05 -7.64 28.86
C TYR A 78 -1.06 -8.40 27.99
N ASN A 79 -1.84 -7.66 27.22
CA ASN A 79 -2.75 -8.21 26.20
C ASN A 79 -1.97 -8.45 24.92
N GLU A 80 -1.50 -9.68 24.73
CA GLU A 80 -0.68 -10.07 23.58
C GLU A 80 -1.41 -9.81 22.26
N GLU A 81 -0.63 -9.48 21.24
CA GLU A 81 -1.13 -9.34 19.88
C GLU A 81 -1.32 -10.74 19.28
N ASN A 82 -2.46 -10.94 18.63
CA ASN A 82 -2.75 -12.15 17.87
C ASN A 82 -2.62 -11.86 16.37
N PRO A 83 -1.68 -12.48 15.64
CA PRO A 83 -1.49 -12.26 14.21
C PRO A 83 -2.73 -12.58 13.36
N ASP A 84 -3.61 -13.45 13.85
CA ASP A 84 -4.84 -13.85 13.17
C ASP A 84 -6.01 -12.89 13.44
N ASP A 85 -5.85 -11.95 14.37
CA ASP A 85 -6.83 -10.92 14.70
C ASP A 85 -6.26 -9.52 14.45
N PHE A 86 -6.61 -8.92 13.32
CA PHE A 86 -6.17 -7.56 12.96
C PHE A 86 -6.56 -6.49 13.99
N TYR A 87 -7.62 -6.71 14.76
CA TYR A 87 -8.03 -5.79 15.82
C TYR A 87 -7.12 -5.84 17.05
N SER A 88 -6.35 -6.90 17.22
CA SER A 88 -5.36 -7.00 18.29
C SER A 88 -4.03 -6.32 17.96
N LEU A 89 -3.77 -6.03 16.67
CA LEU A 89 -2.47 -5.53 16.19
C LEU A 89 -2.40 -3.99 16.16
N TYR A 90 -1.19 -3.45 16.32
CA TYR A 90 -0.90 -2.03 16.02
C TYR A 90 -0.84 -1.81 14.50
N THR A 91 -1.98 -1.51 13.90
CA THR A 91 -2.10 -1.17 12.48
C THR A 91 -2.48 0.30 12.31
N ILE A 92 -2.31 0.86 11.10
CA ILE A 92 -2.68 2.26 10.80
C ILE A 92 -4.15 2.56 11.19
N GLY A 93 -5.05 1.60 10.95
CA GLY A 93 -6.48 1.76 11.28
C GLY A 93 -6.81 1.54 12.75
N ASN A 94 -5.93 0.93 13.52
CA ASN A 94 -6.12 0.58 14.94
C ASN A 94 -5.14 1.28 15.89
N LEU A 95 -4.49 2.34 15.43
CA LEU A 95 -3.46 3.07 16.17
C LEU A 95 -3.93 4.49 16.48
N LYS A 96 -3.73 4.93 17.72
CA LYS A 96 -3.87 6.33 18.14
C LYS A 96 -2.77 6.70 19.13
N VAL A 97 -2.49 7.99 19.26
CA VAL A 97 -1.68 8.52 20.36
C VAL A 97 -2.49 8.42 21.64
N ASN A 98 -1.84 8.05 22.73
CA ASN A 98 -2.49 7.90 24.03
C ASN A 98 -3.16 9.22 24.47
N GLU A 99 -4.46 9.19 24.64
CA GLU A 99 -5.25 10.37 24.99
C GLU A 99 -4.85 10.98 26.33
N LYS A 100 -4.38 10.16 27.30
CA LYS A 100 -3.86 10.63 28.58
C LYS A 100 -2.62 11.51 28.41
N LEU A 101 -1.74 11.17 27.45
CA LEU A 101 -0.57 11.97 27.13
C LEU A 101 -0.92 13.24 26.36
N LEU A 102 -1.97 13.23 25.55
CA LEU A 102 -2.46 14.44 24.88
C LEU A 102 -3.03 15.45 25.89
N GLN A 103 -3.71 14.96 26.92
CA GLN A 103 -4.26 15.80 28.00
C GLN A 103 -3.18 16.26 28.98
N ASN A 104 -2.23 15.41 29.28
CA ASN A 104 -1.14 15.71 30.21
C ASN A 104 0.21 15.14 29.67
N PRO A 105 0.98 15.93 28.90
CA PRO A 105 2.28 15.51 28.37
C PRO A 105 3.32 15.12 29.43
N SER A 106 3.16 15.60 30.68
CA SER A 106 4.06 15.22 31.77
C SER A 106 4.01 13.75 32.17
N LEU A 107 2.98 13.02 31.70
CA LEU A 107 2.88 11.57 31.88
C LEU A 107 3.79 10.80 30.91
N LEU A 108 4.42 11.45 29.92
CA LEU A 108 5.36 10.78 29.02
C LEU A 108 6.60 10.33 29.82
N PRO A 109 6.85 9.02 29.87
CA PRO A 109 7.94 8.49 30.67
C PRO A 109 9.27 8.66 29.94
N LEU A 110 10.07 9.64 30.36
CA LEU A 110 11.40 9.91 29.79
C LEU A 110 12.55 9.44 30.70
N SER A 111 12.27 9.13 31.96
CA SER A 111 13.23 8.63 32.96
C SER A 111 12.79 7.27 33.53
N ARG A 112 13.76 6.47 33.97
CA ARG A 112 13.53 5.24 34.75
C ARG A 112 13.67 5.45 36.26
N VAL A 113 14.18 6.59 36.67
CA VAL A 113 14.44 6.92 38.08
C VAL A 113 13.59 8.12 38.48
N SER A 114 12.91 7.96 39.61
CA SER A 114 12.11 9.02 40.19
C SER A 114 12.96 10.24 40.52
N GLY A 115 12.47 11.42 40.12
CA GLY A 115 13.09 12.71 40.45
C GLY A 115 14.38 13.04 39.70
N GLU A 116 14.86 12.19 38.80
CA GLU A 116 15.99 12.51 37.92
C GLU A 116 15.52 13.04 36.58
N GLU A 117 16.07 14.14 36.11
CA GLU A 117 15.93 14.63 34.73
C GLU A 117 16.76 13.77 33.76
N ALA A 118 16.78 12.47 33.98
CA ALA A 118 17.56 11.55 33.19
C ALA A 118 16.84 11.28 31.85
N GLN A 119 17.45 11.66 30.75
CA GLN A 119 16.97 11.37 29.38
C GLN A 119 17.27 9.92 28.95
N THR A 120 17.40 9.00 29.91
CA THR A 120 17.85 7.61 29.67
C THR A 120 16.97 6.87 28.68
N ILE A 121 15.66 7.08 28.71
CA ILE A 121 14.71 6.45 27.77
C ILE A 121 14.81 7.10 26.38
N ALA A 122 15.00 8.43 26.33
CA ALA A 122 15.18 9.10 25.06
C ALA A 122 16.46 8.64 24.36
N ASP A 123 17.55 8.48 25.08
CA ASP A 123 18.82 7.96 24.55
C ASP A 123 18.68 6.49 24.10
N GLU A 124 17.95 5.67 24.85
CA GLU A 124 17.65 4.28 24.48
C GLU A 124 16.79 4.23 23.20
N LEU A 125 15.76 5.04 23.08
CA LEU A 125 14.93 5.13 21.87
C LEU A 125 15.75 5.58 20.65
N LEU A 126 16.67 6.54 20.84
CA LEU A 126 17.57 6.99 19.79
C LEU A 126 18.54 5.88 19.35
N ALA A 127 19.09 5.14 20.29
CA ALA A 127 19.97 4.00 19.99
C ALA A 127 19.21 2.92 19.21
N ARG A 128 18.01 2.56 19.68
CA ARG A 128 17.15 1.54 19.04
C ARG A 128 16.64 1.96 17.66
N TRP A 129 16.62 3.26 17.35
CA TRP A 129 16.24 3.73 16.01
C TRP A 129 17.11 3.18 14.89
N ASN A 130 18.37 2.84 15.21
CA ASN A 130 19.31 2.25 14.28
C ASN A 130 19.31 0.72 14.28
N ASP A 131 18.52 0.09 15.15
CA ASP A 131 18.41 -1.37 15.21
C ASP A 131 17.79 -1.92 13.94
N LYS A 132 18.33 -3.05 13.49
CA LYS A 132 17.82 -3.77 12.34
C LYS A 132 16.65 -4.65 12.79
N PHE A 133 15.49 -4.49 12.15
CA PHE A 133 14.26 -5.17 12.58
C PHE A 133 13.62 -6.05 11.50
N ALA A 134 13.79 -5.75 10.23
CA ALA A 134 13.11 -6.47 9.15
C ALA A 134 13.89 -6.40 7.84
N THR A 135 13.52 -7.28 6.92
CA THR A 135 13.96 -7.24 5.52
C THR A 135 12.90 -6.54 4.67
N VAL A 136 13.30 -5.78 3.64
CA VAL A 136 12.38 -5.08 2.73
C VAL A 136 11.55 -6.07 1.92
N SER A 137 12.12 -7.21 1.58
CA SER A 137 11.49 -8.27 0.78
C SER A 137 11.71 -9.63 1.42
N PRO A 138 10.76 -10.57 1.31
CA PRO A 138 10.94 -11.94 1.79
C PRO A 138 12.14 -12.67 1.17
N ASN A 139 12.58 -12.23 0.00
CA ASN A 139 13.73 -12.78 -0.71
C ASN A 139 15.08 -12.13 -0.33
N SER A 140 15.05 -11.09 0.53
CA SER A 140 16.27 -10.44 1.01
C SER A 140 16.66 -10.99 2.36
N LEU A 141 17.95 -11.34 2.52
CA LEU A 141 18.53 -11.75 3.79
C LEU A 141 19.08 -10.55 4.60
N VAL A 142 19.11 -9.36 3.99
CA VAL A 142 19.65 -8.16 4.63
C VAL A 142 18.57 -7.49 5.46
N GLN A 143 18.75 -7.50 6.77
CA GLN A 143 17.91 -6.74 7.68
C GLN A 143 18.26 -5.26 7.63
N CYS A 144 17.24 -4.41 7.66
CA CYS A 144 17.32 -2.96 7.57
C CYS A 144 16.84 -2.30 8.87
N ASN A 145 17.38 -1.13 9.17
CA ASN A 145 16.80 -0.21 10.15
C ASN A 145 15.60 0.53 9.54
N TYR A 146 14.93 1.39 10.30
CA TYR A 146 13.72 2.09 9.84
C TYR A 146 13.94 2.95 8.61
N LYS A 147 15.08 3.67 8.54
CA LYS A 147 15.42 4.54 7.42
C LYS A 147 15.66 3.73 6.14
N ASP A 148 16.49 2.70 6.25
CA ASP A 148 16.86 1.86 5.10
C ASP A 148 15.65 1.05 4.61
N TYR A 149 14.80 0.59 5.53
CA TYR A 149 13.54 -0.09 5.20
C TYR A 149 12.60 0.83 4.41
N TYR A 150 12.41 2.07 4.89
CA TYR A 150 11.56 3.05 4.20
C TYR A 150 12.12 3.39 2.81
N SER A 151 13.42 3.64 2.70
CA SER A 151 14.07 3.90 1.41
C SER A 151 13.90 2.74 0.44
N GLY A 152 14.17 1.51 0.89
CA GLY A 152 14.00 0.32 0.06
C GLY A 152 12.55 0.08 -0.38
N MET A 153 11.57 0.41 0.48
CA MET A 153 10.15 0.35 0.10
C MET A 153 9.81 1.40 -0.98
N MET A 154 10.37 2.60 -0.88
CA MET A 154 10.17 3.65 -1.88
C MET A 154 10.84 3.32 -3.21
N ASP A 155 12.02 2.71 -3.17
CA ASP A 155 12.75 2.24 -4.35
C ASP A 155 11.94 1.14 -5.06
N ASP A 156 11.46 0.12 -4.34
CA ASP A 156 10.61 -0.95 -4.92
C ASP A 156 9.31 -0.38 -5.53
N LEU A 157 8.68 0.58 -4.87
CA LEU A 157 7.48 1.25 -5.40
C LEU A 157 7.80 2.03 -6.69
N SER A 158 8.93 2.72 -6.73
CA SER A 158 9.38 3.50 -7.89
C SER A 158 9.69 2.60 -9.08
N ASP A 159 10.40 1.50 -8.85
CA ASP A 159 10.74 0.51 -9.88
C ASP A 159 9.49 -0.14 -10.48
N ARG A 160 8.53 -0.51 -9.62
CA ARG A 160 7.22 -1.03 -10.08
C ARG A 160 6.45 0.02 -10.87
N GLY A 161 6.43 1.26 -10.40
CA GLY A 161 5.79 2.38 -11.09
C GLY A 161 6.38 2.60 -12.48
N TYR A 162 7.70 2.60 -12.60
CA TYR A 162 8.40 2.68 -13.88
C TYR A 162 8.06 1.51 -14.82
N THR A 163 8.07 0.29 -14.28
CA THR A 163 7.73 -0.92 -15.04
C THR A 163 6.31 -0.85 -15.59
N TYR A 164 5.32 -0.49 -14.76
CA TYR A 164 3.94 -0.36 -15.22
C TYR A 164 3.75 0.76 -16.24
N LYS A 165 4.44 1.89 -16.07
CA LYS A 165 4.42 2.98 -17.03
C LYS A 165 4.97 2.54 -18.38
N SER A 166 6.11 1.86 -18.41
CA SER A 166 6.71 1.31 -19.63
C SER A 166 5.81 0.29 -20.32
N MET A 167 5.16 -0.60 -19.55
CA MET A 167 4.18 -1.55 -20.09
C MET A 167 2.98 -0.84 -20.71
N MET A 168 2.49 0.23 -20.08
CA MET A 168 1.38 1.02 -20.59
C MET A 168 1.75 1.72 -21.90
N GLU A 169 2.92 2.35 -21.96
CA GLU A 169 3.42 3.02 -23.18
C GLU A 169 3.60 2.01 -24.33
N THR A 170 4.17 0.83 -24.05
CA THR A 170 4.31 -0.25 -25.03
C THR A 170 2.94 -0.76 -25.49
N GLY A 171 1.99 -0.91 -24.59
CA GLY A 171 0.62 -1.31 -24.93
C GLY A 171 -0.09 -0.28 -25.81
N GLN A 172 0.05 1.01 -25.50
CA GLN A 172 -0.51 2.09 -26.33
C GLN A 172 0.09 2.11 -27.74
N GLN A 173 1.40 1.88 -27.87
CA GLN A 173 2.06 1.78 -29.17
C GLN A 173 1.53 0.59 -29.97
N ALA A 174 1.39 -0.58 -29.34
CA ALA A 174 0.84 -1.77 -29.99
C ALA A 174 -0.60 -1.56 -30.49
N VAL A 175 -1.43 -0.86 -29.72
CA VAL A 175 -2.79 -0.48 -30.15
C VAL A 175 -2.75 0.46 -31.36
N SER A 176 -1.87 1.46 -31.32
CA SER A 176 -1.69 2.38 -32.44
C SER A 176 -1.24 1.67 -33.72
N ASP A 177 -0.28 0.76 -33.60
CA ASP A 177 0.24 -0.01 -34.74
C ASP A 177 -0.83 -0.96 -35.30
N ALA A 178 -1.62 -1.60 -34.44
CA ALA A 178 -2.75 -2.43 -34.86
C ALA A 178 -3.82 -1.60 -35.59
N GLU A 179 -4.13 -0.40 -35.11
CA GLU A 179 -5.09 0.49 -35.75
C GLU A 179 -4.56 0.99 -37.12
N ASN A 180 -3.29 1.35 -37.22
CA ASN A 180 -2.64 1.71 -38.49
C ASN A 180 -2.68 0.56 -39.50
N THR A 181 -2.40 -0.67 -39.03
CA THR A 181 -2.49 -1.88 -39.87
C THR A 181 -3.93 -2.13 -40.32
N ARG A 182 -4.89 -1.98 -39.43
CA ARG A 182 -6.33 -2.08 -39.74
C ARG A 182 -6.72 -1.06 -40.82
N GLN A 183 -6.28 0.18 -40.70
CA GLN A 183 -6.56 1.24 -41.67
C GLN A 183 -5.91 0.94 -43.05
N GLN A 184 -4.70 0.38 -43.08
CA GLN A 184 -4.05 -0.05 -44.31
C GLN A 184 -4.80 -1.18 -45.02
N LEU A 185 -5.37 -2.12 -44.28
CA LEU A 185 -6.10 -3.26 -44.83
C LEU A 185 -7.54 -2.94 -45.22
N LEU A 186 -8.22 -2.12 -44.42
CA LEU A 186 -9.65 -1.78 -44.59
C LEU A 186 -9.89 -0.39 -45.09
N GLY A 187 -8.87 0.46 -45.07
CA GLY A 187 -8.97 1.84 -45.56
C GLY A 187 -9.13 1.88 -47.06
N VAL A 188 -10.17 2.56 -47.51
CA VAL A 188 -10.40 2.79 -48.91
C VAL A 188 -9.52 3.94 -49.36
N SER A 189 -8.63 3.72 -50.34
CA SER A 189 -7.81 4.76 -50.94
C SER A 189 -8.70 5.66 -51.80
N SER A 190 -8.86 6.93 -51.41
CA SER A 190 -9.63 7.90 -52.18
C SER A 190 -9.15 8.03 -53.62
N ASP A 191 -7.85 7.85 -53.87
CA ASP A 191 -7.26 7.90 -55.19
C ASP A 191 -7.63 6.68 -56.06
N GLU A 192 -7.69 5.48 -55.42
CA GLU A 192 -8.12 4.27 -56.13
C GLU A 192 -9.61 4.31 -56.44
N GLU A 193 -10.44 4.77 -55.50
CA GLU A 193 -11.88 4.95 -55.70
C GLU A 193 -12.13 6.01 -56.78
N LEU A 194 -11.44 7.15 -56.76
CA LEU A 194 -11.54 8.18 -57.79
C LEU A 194 -11.13 7.65 -59.18
N SER A 195 -10.03 6.90 -59.23
CA SER A 195 -9.58 6.24 -60.45
C SER A 195 -10.59 5.23 -61.00
N SER A 196 -11.18 4.44 -60.11
CA SER A 196 -12.24 3.49 -60.45
C SER A 196 -13.50 4.22 -60.94
N MET A 197 -13.91 5.29 -60.28
CA MET A 197 -15.05 6.13 -60.67
C MET A 197 -14.85 6.74 -62.06
N ILE A 198 -13.66 7.26 -62.38
CA ILE A 198 -13.33 7.78 -63.69
C ILE A 198 -13.40 6.68 -64.75
N LYS A 199 -12.88 5.48 -64.49
CA LYS A 199 -12.99 4.33 -65.41
C LYS A 199 -14.44 3.95 -65.68
N PHE A 200 -15.27 3.87 -64.64
CA PHE A 200 -16.71 3.57 -64.81
C PHE A 200 -17.43 4.69 -65.58
N GLN A 201 -17.09 5.96 -65.36
CA GLN A 201 -17.65 7.09 -66.07
C GLN A 201 -17.27 7.03 -67.57
N HIS A 202 -16.02 6.72 -67.90
CA HIS A 202 -15.61 6.52 -69.31
C HIS A 202 -16.33 5.32 -69.96
N ALA A 203 -16.47 4.18 -69.24
CA ALA A 203 -17.20 3.02 -69.72
C ALA A 203 -18.67 3.33 -69.98
N TYR A 204 -19.31 4.08 -69.05
CA TYR A 204 -20.69 4.55 -69.25
C TYR A 204 -20.85 5.42 -70.48
N ASN A 205 -19.97 6.41 -70.65
CA ASN A 205 -19.99 7.31 -71.82
C ASN A 205 -19.76 6.55 -73.15
N ALA A 206 -18.83 5.56 -73.14
CA ALA A 206 -18.58 4.71 -74.28
C ALA A 206 -19.81 3.85 -74.68
N SER A 207 -20.41 3.25 -73.63
CA SER A 207 -21.65 2.46 -73.84
C SER A 207 -22.81 3.32 -74.36
N SER A 208 -22.98 4.51 -73.80
CA SER A 208 -23.99 5.49 -74.31
C SER A 208 -23.79 5.85 -75.79
N ARG A 209 -22.54 6.14 -76.17
CA ARG A 209 -22.21 6.42 -77.60
C ARG A 209 -22.51 5.21 -78.50
N TYR A 210 -22.14 4.02 -78.00
CA TYR A 210 -22.41 2.79 -78.76
C TYR A 210 -23.93 2.58 -79.00
N ILE A 211 -24.75 2.71 -77.89
CA ILE A 211 -26.20 2.61 -78.00
C ILE A 211 -26.76 3.66 -79.00
N ASN A 212 -26.30 4.88 -78.92
CA ASN A 212 -26.72 5.93 -79.91
C ASN A 212 -26.36 5.56 -81.31
N THR A 213 -25.13 5.08 -81.58
CA THR A 213 -24.70 4.63 -82.88
C THR A 213 -25.56 3.46 -83.38
N VAL A 214 -25.82 2.50 -82.55
CA VAL A 214 -26.72 1.36 -82.90
C VAL A 214 -28.14 1.86 -83.20
N SER A 215 -28.65 2.80 -82.37
CA SER A 215 -29.98 3.40 -82.61
C SER A 215 -30.06 4.14 -83.93
N GLU A 216 -29.02 4.92 -84.30
CA GLU A 216 -28.93 5.59 -85.57
C GLU A 216 -28.84 4.61 -86.74
N MET A 217 -28.10 3.51 -86.58
CA MET A 217 -28.04 2.44 -87.58
C MET A 217 -29.41 1.78 -87.81
N ILE A 218 -30.10 1.49 -86.70
CA ILE A 218 -31.46 0.90 -86.74
C ILE A 218 -32.42 1.89 -87.39
N ALA A 219 -32.40 3.16 -87.05
CA ALA A 219 -33.24 4.20 -87.67
C ALA A 219 -32.96 4.31 -89.19
N TYR A 220 -31.67 4.30 -89.57
CA TYR A 220 -31.28 4.31 -91.00
C TYR A 220 -31.79 3.05 -91.73
N LEU A 221 -31.69 1.84 -91.12
CA LEU A 221 -32.21 0.64 -91.76
C LEU A 221 -33.72 0.70 -91.92
N ILE A 222 -34.45 1.18 -90.92
CA ILE A 222 -35.92 1.32 -90.98
C ILE A 222 -36.31 2.31 -92.13
N GLU A 223 -35.60 3.45 -92.21
CA GLU A 223 -35.84 4.41 -93.23
C GLU A 223 -35.59 3.87 -94.65
N LYS A 224 -34.52 3.07 -94.81
CA LYS A 224 -34.14 2.55 -96.15
C LYS A 224 -34.88 1.29 -96.54
N LEU A 225 -35.34 0.45 -95.60
CA LEU A 225 -36.06 -0.78 -95.84
C LEU A 225 -37.59 -0.62 -95.76
N GLY A 226 -38.06 0.48 -95.13
CA GLY A 226 -39.46 0.80 -94.95
C GLY A 226 -40.07 1.74 -96.01
N ALA A 227 -39.33 2.04 -97.06
CA ALA A 227 -39.80 2.86 -98.16
C ALA A 227 -40.12 2.03 -99.43
#